data_5e90b8fbc7fa23af45d0877fb975899a
#
_entry.id   5e90b8fbc7fa23af45d0877fb975899a
#
_cell.length_a   1.000
_cell.length_b   1.000
_cell.length_c   1.000
_cell.angle_alpha   90.00
_cell.angle_beta   90.00
_cell.angle_gamma   90.00
#
_symmetry.space_group_name_H-M   'P 1'
#
loop_
_entity.id
_entity.type
_entity.pdbx_description
1 polymer ?
#
loop_
_entity_poly.entity_id
_entity_poly.type
_entity_poly.pdbx_seq_one_letter_code
_entity_poly.pdbx_strand_id
1 'polypeptide(L)'
;MTAVKKERWASRVGLVLAMAGNAVGLGNFLRFPAQAVKNGGGAFLIPYIVALILLGLPLIWVEWAMGRYGGQFGHHSTPGIFDSIGKRPYWKYLGVFGLWANLMIASYYLYIESWTLAYAGNSLIGGFSTPEASGKFFEWLIGSQSGHVFAVSPWGLLFFAFCAGLNIFILSRGLAKGIEFIAKIGMPLLILFAAILAVRGLMIVPGAGPQAVDSSWADKQAIAWPTEGLAFLWTPNFDTLWNPKVWIAAAGQIFFTLSIGMGSIHCYASYLRENDDITLTGATAAWTNEFCEVILGGTILIPIAVAYYGLSGLDETIRNNSGLGLGF
;
A
#
# COMPACT_ATOMS: atom_id res chain seq x y z
N MET A 1 -22.19 -35.17 16.20
CA MET A 1 -21.77 -33.80 15.79
C MET A 1 -20.28 -33.82 15.52
N THR A 2 -19.86 -33.81 14.26
CA THR A 2 -18.44 -33.69 13.89
C THR A 2 -17.97 -32.30 14.34
N ALA A 3 -16.98 -32.27 15.23
CA ALA A 3 -16.37 -31.02 15.68
C ALA A 3 -15.87 -30.25 14.44
N VAL A 4 -16.45 -29.11 14.16
CA VAL A 4 -15.99 -28.23 13.09
C VAL A 4 -14.54 -27.87 13.42
N LYS A 5 -13.61 -28.33 12.60
CA LYS A 5 -12.19 -28.08 12.78
C LYS A 5 -11.97 -26.56 12.71
N LYS A 6 -11.63 -25.93 13.83
CA LYS A 6 -11.37 -24.49 13.88
C LYS A 6 -10.27 -24.17 12.88
N GLU A 7 -10.55 -23.29 11.94
CA GLU A 7 -9.56 -22.78 10.98
C GLU A 7 -8.48 -22.01 11.75
N ARG A 8 -7.22 -22.20 11.38
CA ARG A 8 -6.06 -21.56 12.05
C ARG A 8 -4.95 -21.37 11.04
N TRP A 9 -4.06 -20.43 11.30
CA TRP A 9 -2.82 -20.27 10.55
C TRP A 9 -1.98 -21.55 10.59
N ALA A 10 -1.45 -21.96 9.45
CA ALA A 10 -0.66 -23.18 9.34
C ALA A 10 0.74 -23.00 9.93
N SER A 11 1.32 -21.79 9.79
CA SER A 11 2.66 -21.49 10.25
C SER A 11 2.79 -20.03 10.73
N ARG A 12 3.75 -19.78 11.63
CA ARG A 12 4.08 -18.44 12.13
C ARG A 12 4.62 -17.55 11.01
N VAL A 13 5.48 -18.09 10.17
CA VAL A 13 6.02 -17.36 9.01
C VAL A 13 4.90 -16.96 8.03
N GLY A 14 3.97 -17.91 7.75
CA GLY A 14 2.82 -17.61 6.91
C GLY A 14 1.92 -16.53 7.47
N LEU A 15 1.70 -16.54 8.78
CA LEU A 15 0.97 -15.48 9.49
C LEU A 15 1.66 -14.11 9.33
N VAL A 16 2.97 -14.03 9.60
CA VAL A 16 3.73 -12.77 9.47
C VAL A 16 3.68 -12.25 8.03
N LEU A 17 3.89 -13.13 7.05
CA LEU A 17 3.84 -12.75 5.63
C LEU A 17 2.44 -12.34 5.18
N ALA A 18 1.38 -12.99 5.68
CA ALA A 18 0.02 -12.60 5.38
C ALA A 18 -0.34 -11.25 6.02
N MET A 19 0.12 -11.00 7.23
CA MET A 19 -0.08 -9.71 7.91
C MET A 19 0.72 -8.59 7.26
N ALA A 20 1.97 -8.86 6.90
CA ALA A 20 2.76 -7.92 6.12
C ALA A 20 2.10 -7.64 4.76
N GLY A 21 1.61 -8.69 4.07
CA GLY A 21 0.89 -8.54 2.80
C GLY A 21 -0.45 -7.80 2.90
N ASN A 22 -1.09 -7.81 4.08
CA ASN A 22 -2.26 -6.97 4.33
C ASN A 22 -1.91 -5.48 4.46
N ALA A 23 -0.70 -5.17 4.89
CA ALA A 23 -0.20 -3.80 5.04
C ALA A 23 0.54 -3.32 3.78
N VAL A 24 1.41 -4.16 3.19
CA VAL A 24 2.20 -3.82 2.01
C VAL A 24 1.34 -3.81 0.75
N GLY A 25 1.22 -2.65 0.12
CA GLY A 25 0.42 -2.46 -1.08
C GLY A 25 0.66 -1.10 -1.74
N LEU A 26 -0.38 -0.54 -2.34
CA LEU A 26 -0.33 0.77 -3.00
C LEU A 26 0.10 1.91 -2.06
N GLY A 27 -0.19 1.78 -0.77
CA GLY A 27 0.25 2.75 0.24
C GLY A 27 1.75 2.94 0.26
N ASN A 28 2.49 1.83 0.18
CA ASN A 28 3.94 1.82 0.29
C ASN A 28 4.63 2.36 -0.97
N PHE A 29 4.10 2.02 -2.14
CA PHE A 29 4.77 2.33 -3.41
C PHE A 29 4.23 3.58 -4.11
N LEU A 30 2.98 3.99 -3.85
CA LEU A 30 2.39 5.16 -4.47
C LEU A 30 2.18 6.32 -3.48
N ARG A 31 1.56 6.02 -2.34
CA ARG A 31 1.15 7.07 -1.40
C ARG A 31 2.31 7.60 -0.56
N PHE A 32 3.14 6.71 0.00
CA PHE A 32 4.26 7.12 0.85
C PHE A 32 5.24 8.06 0.12
N PRO A 33 5.78 7.72 -1.08
CA PRO A 33 6.69 8.61 -1.77
C PRO A 33 6.09 9.99 -2.05
N ALA A 34 4.81 10.03 -2.45
CA ALA A 34 4.09 11.28 -2.66
C ALA A 34 3.94 12.09 -1.36
N GLN A 35 3.64 11.44 -0.23
CA GLN A 35 3.57 12.11 1.08
C GLN A 35 4.94 12.60 1.53
N ALA A 36 5.99 11.81 1.34
CA ALA A 36 7.36 12.21 1.68
C ALA A 36 7.77 13.47 0.90
N VAL A 37 7.52 13.53 -0.41
CA VAL A 37 7.84 14.70 -1.23
C VAL A 37 7.02 15.92 -0.81
N LYS A 38 5.70 15.78 -0.63
CA LYS A 38 4.81 16.89 -0.22
C LYS A 38 5.16 17.49 1.14
N ASN A 39 5.79 16.71 2.01
CA ASN A 39 6.06 17.09 3.39
C ASN A 39 7.56 17.28 3.69
N GLY A 40 8.39 17.51 2.66
CA GLY A 40 9.78 17.91 2.84
C GLY A 40 10.80 16.77 2.92
N GLY A 41 10.52 15.65 2.29
CA GLY A 41 11.47 14.54 2.14
C GLY A 41 11.91 13.95 3.47
N GLY A 42 13.22 14.04 3.76
CA GLY A 42 13.81 13.49 4.99
C GLY A 42 13.24 14.06 6.29
N ALA A 43 12.73 15.28 6.28
CA ALA A 43 12.06 15.84 7.45
C ALA A 43 10.77 15.08 7.80
N PHE A 44 10.04 14.58 6.79
CA PHE A 44 8.83 13.78 6.99
C PHE A 44 9.11 12.46 7.70
N LEU A 45 10.29 11.85 7.48
CA LEU A 45 10.65 10.57 8.12
C LEU A 45 10.71 10.65 9.64
N ILE A 46 11.05 11.81 10.22
CA ILE A 46 11.15 11.97 11.67
C ILE A 46 9.77 11.82 12.34
N PRO A 47 8.74 12.66 12.03
CA PRO A 47 7.41 12.47 12.59
C PRO A 47 6.77 11.13 12.17
N TYR A 48 7.15 10.58 11.02
CA TYR A 48 6.69 9.27 10.56
C TYR A 48 7.17 8.15 11.49
N ILE A 49 8.45 8.09 11.83
CA ILE A 49 9.01 7.10 12.77
C ILE A 49 8.45 7.32 14.18
N VAL A 50 8.30 8.56 14.61
CA VAL A 50 7.68 8.89 15.91
C VAL A 50 6.23 8.40 15.94
N ALA A 51 5.45 8.63 14.89
CA ALA A 51 4.08 8.15 14.79
C ALA A 51 4.02 6.60 14.74
N LEU A 52 4.96 5.93 14.06
CA LEU A 52 5.05 4.48 14.09
C LEU A 52 5.22 3.94 15.51
N ILE A 53 6.19 4.50 16.26
CA ILE A 53 6.51 4.01 17.60
C ILE A 53 5.42 4.35 18.61
N LEU A 54 4.88 5.57 18.57
CA LEU A 54 3.92 6.05 19.58
C LEU A 54 2.46 5.71 19.27
N LEU A 55 2.11 5.55 18.00
CA LEU A 55 0.73 5.26 17.56
C LEU A 55 0.64 3.90 16.88
N GLY A 56 1.45 3.65 15.85
CA GLY A 56 1.37 2.47 15.03
C GLY A 56 1.53 1.17 15.80
N LEU A 57 2.67 0.97 16.46
CA LEU A 57 2.95 -0.26 17.20
C LEU A 57 1.97 -0.52 18.35
N PRO A 58 1.66 0.46 19.24
CA PRO A 58 0.70 0.22 20.30
C PRO A 58 -0.69 -0.15 19.79
N LEU A 59 -1.19 0.53 18.76
CA LEU A 59 -2.50 0.28 18.21
C LEU A 59 -2.58 -1.09 17.50
N ILE A 60 -1.54 -1.49 16.76
CA ILE A 60 -1.45 -2.84 16.20
C ILE A 60 -1.57 -3.89 17.32
N TRP A 61 -0.80 -3.75 18.40
CA TRP A 61 -0.86 -4.72 19.50
C TRP A 61 -2.25 -4.78 20.15
N VAL A 62 -2.92 -3.64 20.29
CA VAL A 62 -4.30 -3.60 20.78
C VAL A 62 -5.23 -4.35 19.82
N GLU A 63 -5.14 -4.10 18.53
CA GLU A 63 -5.97 -4.78 17.53
C GLU A 63 -5.72 -6.30 17.48
N TRP A 64 -4.45 -6.71 17.56
CA TRP A 64 -4.08 -8.12 17.65
C TRP A 64 -4.66 -8.78 18.91
N ALA A 65 -4.56 -8.11 20.07
CA ALA A 65 -5.11 -8.61 21.32
C ALA A 65 -6.63 -8.75 21.25
N MET A 66 -7.33 -7.75 20.72
CA MET A 66 -8.78 -7.76 20.53
C MET A 66 -9.21 -8.90 19.60
N GLY A 67 -8.54 -9.05 18.45
CA GLY A 67 -8.84 -10.12 17.51
C GLY A 67 -8.65 -11.49 18.11
N ARG A 68 -7.49 -11.76 18.76
CA ARG A 68 -7.21 -13.02 19.46
C ARG A 68 -8.25 -13.31 20.54
N TYR A 69 -8.65 -12.30 21.33
CA TYR A 69 -9.66 -12.45 22.35
C TYR A 69 -11.01 -12.87 21.74
N GLY A 70 -11.52 -12.15 20.74
CA GLY A 70 -12.77 -12.50 20.07
C GLY A 70 -12.75 -13.87 19.40
N GLY A 71 -11.59 -14.27 18.85
CA GLY A 71 -11.40 -15.60 18.25
C GLY A 71 -11.54 -16.76 19.21
N GLN A 72 -11.27 -16.59 20.51
CA GLN A 72 -11.50 -17.59 21.55
C GLN A 72 -12.99 -17.95 21.67
N PHE A 73 -13.86 -16.98 21.43
CA PHE A 73 -15.32 -17.13 21.45
C PHE A 73 -15.90 -17.54 20.07
N GLY A 74 -15.04 -17.78 19.06
CA GLY A 74 -15.46 -18.15 17.72
C GLY A 74 -15.92 -16.97 16.85
N HIS A 75 -15.59 -15.73 17.24
CA HIS A 75 -15.90 -14.55 16.47
C HIS A 75 -14.71 -14.17 15.56
N HIS A 76 -14.97 -14.14 14.25
CA HIS A 76 -13.96 -13.84 13.22
C HIS A 76 -14.29 -12.58 12.42
N SER A 77 -15.26 -11.80 12.86
CA SER A 77 -15.64 -10.51 12.27
C SER A 77 -15.63 -9.41 13.34
N THR A 78 -15.36 -8.19 12.93
CA THR A 78 -15.30 -7.03 13.85
C THR A 78 -16.55 -6.86 14.72
N PRO A 79 -17.79 -6.99 14.22
CA PRO A 79 -18.97 -6.91 15.09
C PRO A 79 -18.98 -7.97 16.19
N GLY A 80 -18.67 -9.22 15.85
CA GLY A 80 -18.62 -10.31 16.84
C GLY A 80 -17.48 -10.15 17.85
N ILE A 81 -16.32 -9.68 17.41
CA ILE A 81 -15.18 -9.37 18.29
C ILE A 81 -15.55 -8.27 19.29
N PHE A 82 -16.15 -7.18 18.80
CA PHE A 82 -16.61 -6.09 19.67
C PHE A 82 -17.74 -6.52 20.64
N ASP A 83 -18.64 -7.39 20.19
CA ASP A 83 -19.68 -7.98 21.05
C ASP A 83 -19.09 -8.82 22.18
N SER A 84 -18.00 -9.56 21.89
CA SER A 84 -17.31 -10.39 22.90
C SER A 84 -16.53 -9.57 23.94
N ILE A 85 -16.06 -8.37 23.57
CA ILE A 85 -15.31 -7.46 24.47
C ILE A 85 -16.25 -6.59 25.28
N GLY A 86 -17.33 -6.14 24.66
CA GLY A 86 -18.27 -5.20 25.27
C GLY A 86 -19.29 -5.86 26.17
N LYS A 87 -19.56 -5.25 27.33
CA LYS A 87 -20.59 -5.72 28.27
C LYS A 87 -22.01 -5.35 27.85
N ARG A 88 -22.21 -4.55 26.84
CA ARG A 88 -23.50 -4.02 26.40
C ARG A 88 -23.75 -4.29 24.91
N PRO A 89 -24.99 -4.53 24.49
CA PRO A 89 -25.31 -4.99 23.14
C PRO A 89 -25.02 -3.99 22.02
N TYR A 90 -24.73 -2.72 22.33
CA TYR A 90 -24.40 -1.74 21.31
C TYR A 90 -22.95 -1.83 20.78
N TRP A 91 -22.04 -2.52 21.49
CA TRP A 91 -20.65 -2.66 21.06
C TRP A 91 -20.52 -3.31 19.69
N LYS A 92 -21.35 -4.30 19.36
CA LYS A 92 -21.37 -4.93 18.05
C LYS A 92 -21.60 -3.94 16.89
N TYR A 93 -22.39 -2.89 17.14
CA TYR A 93 -22.68 -1.87 16.11
C TYR A 93 -21.46 -0.99 15.82
N LEU A 94 -20.60 -0.75 16.83
CA LEU A 94 -19.31 -0.10 16.59
C LEU A 94 -18.41 -0.96 15.69
N GLY A 95 -18.42 -2.28 15.84
CA GLY A 95 -17.69 -3.20 14.98
C GLY A 95 -18.15 -3.19 13.50
N VAL A 96 -19.37 -2.71 13.21
CA VAL A 96 -19.85 -2.58 11.83
C VAL A 96 -19.01 -1.58 11.03
N PHE A 97 -18.44 -0.57 11.67
CA PHE A 97 -17.55 0.38 10.98
C PHE A 97 -16.34 -0.31 10.36
N GLY A 98 -15.79 -1.36 10.99
CA GLY A 98 -14.72 -2.16 10.40
C GLY A 98 -15.14 -2.91 9.13
N LEU A 99 -16.35 -3.48 9.10
CA LEU A 99 -16.89 -4.10 7.88
C LEU A 99 -17.10 -3.07 6.78
N TRP A 100 -17.70 -1.92 7.14
CA TRP A 100 -17.94 -0.83 6.21
C TRP A 100 -16.65 -0.29 5.58
N ALA A 101 -15.62 -0.05 6.40
CA ALA A 101 -14.32 0.41 5.95
C ALA A 101 -13.70 -0.55 4.93
N ASN A 102 -13.69 -1.86 5.22
CA ASN A 102 -13.17 -2.87 4.30
C ASN A 102 -13.96 -2.94 2.99
N LEU A 103 -15.30 -2.82 3.04
CA LEU A 103 -16.13 -2.82 1.84
C LEU A 103 -15.83 -1.60 0.96
N MET A 104 -15.70 -0.43 1.56
CA MET A 104 -15.38 0.81 0.83
C MET A 104 -14.00 0.72 0.18
N ILE A 105 -13.00 0.23 0.91
CA ILE A 105 -11.65 0.03 0.37
C ILE A 105 -11.67 -1.00 -0.76
N ALA A 106 -12.28 -2.15 -0.56
CA ALA A 106 -12.34 -3.20 -1.57
C ALA A 106 -12.97 -2.71 -2.88
N SER A 107 -13.98 -1.84 -2.81
CA SER A 107 -14.70 -1.35 -3.98
C SER A 107 -13.82 -0.56 -4.96
N TYR A 108 -12.90 0.28 -4.46
CA TYR A 108 -11.99 1.04 -5.32
C TYR A 108 -10.64 0.33 -5.50
N TYR A 109 -10.19 -0.42 -4.50
CA TYR A 109 -8.88 -1.08 -4.53
C TYR A 109 -8.80 -2.16 -5.61
N LEU A 110 -9.85 -2.98 -5.75
CA LEU A 110 -9.96 -3.96 -6.83
C LEU A 110 -9.88 -3.32 -8.23
N TYR A 111 -10.42 -2.10 -8.35
CA TYR A 111 -10.35 -1.37 -9.61
C TYR A 111 -8.91 -0.92 -9.91
N ILE A 112 -8.21 -0.39 -8.93
CA ILE A 112 -6.78 -0.01 -9.09
C ILE A 112 -5.91 -1.26 -9.31
N GLU A 113 -6.18 -2.38 -8.63
CA GLU A 113 -5.52 -3.66 -8.86
C GLU A 113 -5.66 -4.11 -10.32
N SER A 114 -6.85 -3.93 -10.90
CA SER A 114 -7.09 -4.26 -12.31
C SER A 114 -6.26 -3.40 -13.27
N TRP A 115 -6.04 -2.13 -12.94
CA TRP A 115 -5.16 -1.26 -13.74
C TRP A 115 -3.72 -1.74 -13.69
N THR A 116 -3.20 -2.06 -12.51
CA THR A 116 -1.81 -2.55 -12.38
C THR A 116 -1.61 -3.86 -13.15
N LEU A 117 -2.60 -4.75 -13.14
CA LEU A 117 -2.54 -5.98 -13.93
C LEU A 117 -2.54 -5.70 -15.43
N ALA A 118 -3.38 -4.77 -15.91
CA ALA A 118 -3.44 -4.37 -17.31
C ALA A 118 -2.11 -3.75 -17.76
N TYR A 119 -1.52 -2.88 -16.94
CA TYR A 119 -0.20 -2.29 -17.21
C TYR A 119 0.91 -3.35 -17.24
N ALA A 120 0.92 -4.28 -16.29
CA ALA A 120 1.89 -5.38 -16.27
C ALA A 120 1.76 -6.25 -17.53
N GLY A 121 0.53 -6.59 -17.94
CA GLY A 121 0.27 -7.34 -19.16
C GLY A 121 0.77 -6.61 -20.42
N ASN A 122 0.45 -5.32 -20.55
CA ASN A 122 0.89 -4.51 -21.67
C ASN A 122 2.42 -4.32 -21.72
N SER A 123 3.06 -4.17 -20.56
CA SER A 123 4.53 -4.09 -20.46
C SER A 123 5.22 -5.36 -20.93
N LEU A 124 4.67 -6.54 -20.61
CA LEU A 124 5.24 -7.83 -21.03
C LEU A 124 5.26 -8.02 -22.56
N ILE A 125 4.31 -7.43 -23.27
CA ILE A 125 4.24 -7.46 -24.73
C ILE A 125 4.94 -6.27 -25.40
N GLY A 126 5.65 -5.42 -24.63
CA GLY A 126 6.36 -4.25 -25.14
C GLY A 126 5.46 -3.10 -25.61
N GLY A 127 4.24 -3.00 -25.05
CA GLY A 127 3.24 -2.02 -25.49
C GLY A 127 3.53 -0.57 -25.09
N PHE A 128 4.54 -0.31 -24.25
CA PHE A 128 4.94 1.03 -23.84
C PHE A 128 6.26 1.44 -24.48
N SER A 129 6.18 2.09 -25.64
CA SER A 129 7.35 2.62 -26.33
C SER A 129 7.67 4.07 -25.96
N THR A 130 6.67 4.83 -25.49
CA THR A 130 6.81 6.22 -25.08
C THR A 130 5.93 6.49 -23.85
N PRO A 131 6.22 7.55 -23.07
CA PRO A 131 5.37 7.97 -21.93
C PRO A 131 3.94 8.32 -22.34
N GLU A 132 3.78 8.94 -23.53
CA GLU A 132 2.43 9.25 -24.04
C GLU A 132 1.63 7.97 -24.34
N ALA A 133 2.30 6.90 -24.75
CA ALA A 133 1.63 5.60 -24.95
C ALA A 133 1.08 5.05 -23.64
N SER A 134 1.79 5.25 -22.52
CA SER A 134 1.31 4.89 -21.18
C SER A 134 0.07 5.69 -20.78
N GLY A 135 0.07 7.02 -20.96
CA GLY A 135 -1.09 7.87 -20.67
C GLY A 135 -2.30 7.52 -21.53
N LYS A 136 -2.11 7.36 -22.86
CA LYS A 136 -3.19 6.95 -23.77
C LYS A 136 -3.75 5.57 -23.44
N PHE A 137 -2.88 4.64 -22.99
CA PHE A 137 -3.32 3.33 -22.54
C PHE A 137 -4.22 3.44 -21.29
N PHE A 138 -3.89 4.32 -20.35
CA PHE A 138 -4.73 4.56 -19.18
C PHE A 138 -6.11 5.12 -19.57
N GLU A 139 -6.14 6.16 -20.41
CA GLU A 139 -7.38 6.73 -20.91
C GLU A 139 -8.26 5.71 -21.63
N TRP A 140 -7.65 4.85 -22.46
CA TRP A 140 -8.32 3.75 -23.12
C TRP A 140 -8.85 2.72 -22.13
N LEU A 141 -8.04 2.35 -21.10
CA LEU A 141 -8.39 1.36 -20.10
C LEU A 141 -9.58 1.79 -19.24
N ILE A 142 -9.63 3.07 -18.85
CA ILE A 142 -10.75 3.62 -18.06
C ILE A 142 -11.92 4.09 -18.92
N GLY A 143 -11.76 4.17 -20.23
CA GLY A 143 -12.81 4.60 -21.17
C GLY A 143 -13.01 6.11 -21.26
N SER A 144 -12.07 6.94 -20.76
CA SER A 144 -12.19 8.40 -20.75
C SER A 144 -12.18 9.03 -22.15
N GLN A 145 -11.64 8.32 -23.15
CA GLN A 145 -11.60 8.76 -24.55
C GLN A 145 -12.98 8.97 -25.19
N SER A 146 -14.02 8.35 -24.64
CA SER A 146 -15.37 8.44 -25.19
C SER A 146 -16.12 9.74 -24.88
N GLY A 147 -15.57 10.60 -24.00
CA GLY A 147 -16.19 11.86 -23.59
C GLY A 147 -17.47 11.73 -22.76
N HIS A 148 -17.86 10.51 -22.41
CA HIS A 148 -19.06 10.24 -21.59
C HIS A 148 -18.68 10.01 -20.13
N VAL A 149 -19.38 10.63 -19.18
CA VAL A 149 -19.12 10.55 -17.73
C VAL A 149 -19.20 9.11 -17.18
N PHE A 150 -19.95 8.24 -17.83
CA PHE A 150 -20.14 6.83 -17.46
C PHE A 150 -19.60 5.85 -18.53
N ALA A 151 -18.64 6.28 -19.34
CA ALA A 151 -18.04 5.36 -20.29
C ALA A 151 -17.20 4.31 -19.56
N VAL A 152 -17.48 3.07 -19.81
CA VAL A 152 -16.75 1.94 -19.23
C VAL A 152 -16.07 1.19 -20.36
N SER A 153 -14.75 1.08 -20.30
CA SER A 153 -13.99 0.26 -21.24
C SER A 153 -14.31 -1.22 -21.03
N PRO A 154 -14.70 -1.96 -22.08
CA PRO A 154 -14.90 -3.41 -22.01
C PRO A 154 -13.65 -4.15 -21.49
N TRP A 155 -12.48 -3.69 -21.87
CA TRP A 155 -11.21 -4.24 -21.41
C TRP A 155 -10.96 -3.94 -19.93
N GLY A 156 -11.24 -2.72 -19.47
CA GLY A 156 -11.19 -2.37 -18.05
C GLY A 156 -12.11 -3.26 -17.21
N LEU A 157 -13.33 -3.54 -17.68
CA LEU A 157 -14.25 -4.48 -17.04
C LEU A 157 -13.71 -5.91 -17.04
N LEU A 158 -13.07 -6.36 -18.11
CA LEU A 158 -12.49 -7.70 -18.19
C LEU A 158 -11.37 -7.88 -17.16
N PHE A 159 -10.45 -6.92 -17.07
CA PHE A 159 -9.38 -6.95 -16.05
C PHE A 159 -9.95 -6.87 -14.64
N PHE A 160 -10.96 -6.03 -14.41
CA PHE A 160 -11.66 -5.96 -13.13
C PHE A 160 -12.33 -7.29 -12.76
N ALA A 161 -13.07 -7.89 -13.69
CA ALA A 161 -13.73 -9.17 -13.46
C ALA A 161 -12.72 -10.30 -13.19
N PHE A 162 -11.58 -10.29 -13.87
CA PHE A 162 -10.48 -11.23 -13.62
C PHE A 162 -9.89 -11.05 -12.21
N CYS A 163 -9.55 -9.83 -11.81
CA CYS A 163 -9.04 -9.55 -10.46
C CYS A 163 -10.05 -9.92 -9.39
N ALA A 164 -11.32 -9.54 -9.56
CA ALA A 164 -12.38 -9.90 -8.63
C ALA A 164 -12.55 -11.42 -8.53
N GLY A 165 -12.57 -12.12 -9.66
CA GLY A 165 -12.65 -13.58 -9.71
C GLY A 165 -11.46 -14.25 -9.01
N LEU A 166 -10.25 -13.76 -9.23
CA LEU A 166 -9.03 -14.25 -8.57
C LEU A 166 -9.09 -14.05 -7.05
N ASN A 167 -9.49 -12.86 -6.59
CA ASN A 167 -9.66 -12.57 -5.17
C ASN A 167 -10.72 -13.48 -4.53
N ILE A 168 -11.89 -13.65 -5.17
CA ILE A 168 -12.95 -14.57 -4.70
C ILE A 168 -12.42 -16.00 -4.64
N PHE A 169 -11.68 -16.44 -5.66
CA PHE A 169 -11.09 -17.79 -5.69
C PHE A 169 -10.11 -18.00 -4.53
N ILE A 170 -9.19 -17.06 -4.29
CA ILE A 170 -8.22 -17.14 -3.19
C ILE A 170 -8.95 -17.19 -1.84
N LEU A 171 -9.90 -16.29 -1.61
CA LEU A 171 -10.67 -16.23 -0.37
C LEU A 171 -11.52 -17.49 -0.15
N SER A 172 -12.08 -18.08 -1.21
CA SER A 172 -12.85 -19.30 -1.14
C SER A 172 -12.05 -20.52 -0.68
N ARG A 173 -10.71 -20.48 -0.81
CA ARG A 173 -9.80 -21.52 -0.33
C ARG A 173 -9.52 -21.45 1.17
N GLY A 174 -10.02 -20.42 1.84
CA GLY A 174 -9.85 -20.19 3.27
C GLY A 174 -8.46 -19.65 3.63
N LEU A 175 -8.19 -19.63 4.94
CA LEU A 175 -7.02 -18.97 5.50
C LEU A 175 -5.69 -19.63 5.07
N ALA A 176 -5.53 -20.92 5.37
CA ALA A 176 -4.24 -21.60 5.19
C ALA A 176 -3.91 -21.92 3.72
N LYS A 177 -4.93 -22.38 2.95
CA LYS A 177 -4.74 -22.79 1.54
C LYS A 177 -4.94 -21.65 0.53
N GLY A 178 -5.57 -20.57 0.95
CA GLY A 178 -5.78 -19.36 0.15
C GLY A 178 -4.80 -18.27 0.56
N ILE A 179 -5.14 -17.52 1.58
CA ILE A 179 -4.43 -16.30 1.97
C ILE A 179 -2.97 -16.58 2.35
N GLU A 180 -2.73 -17.54 3.25
CA GLU A 180 -1.38 -17.86 3.71
C GLU A 180 -0.49 -18.42 2.58
N PHE A 181 -1.06 -19.27 1.72
CA PHE A 181 -0.34 -19.83 0.58
C PHE A 181 0.12 -18.74 -0.40
N ILE A 182 -0.79 -17.84 -0.77
CA ILE A 182 -0.46 -16.72 -1.69
C ILE A 182 0.54 -15.76 -1.03
N ALA A 183 0.37 -15.44 0.25
CA ALA A 183 1.29 -14.55 0.95
C ALA A 183 2.73 -15.11 1.04
N LYS A 184 2.89 -16.42 1.21
CA LYS A 184 4.20 -17.08 1.24
C LYS A 184 4.98 -16.99 -0.09
N ILE A 185 4.28 -16.88 -1.19
CA ILE A 185 4.88 -16.75 -2.53
C ILE A 185 4.94 -15.27 -2.92
N GLY A 186 3.83 -14.57 -2.77
CA GLY A 186 3.66 -13.20 -3.25
C GLY A 186 4.56 -12.20 -2.52
N MET A 187 4.67 -12.29 -1.19
CA MET A 187 5.49 -11.34 -0.44
C MET A 187 6.99 -11.41 -0.76
N PRO A 188 7.65 -12.58 -0.77
CA PRO A 188 9.04 -12.67 -1.22
C PRO A 188 9.23 -12.21 -2.67
N LEU A 189 8.30 -12.55 -3.56
CA LEU A 189 8.36 -12.13 -4.96
C LEU A 189 8.20 -10.61 -5.11
N LEU A 190 7.28 -10.00 -4.37
CA LEU A 190 7.10 -8.55 -4.32
C LEU A 190 8.38 -7.85 -3.84
N ILE A 191 8.98 -8.32 -2.76
CA ILE A 191 10.24 -7.76 -2.22
C ILE A 191 11.36 -7.89 -3.24
N LEU A 192 11.48 -9.04 -3.91
CA LEU A 192 12.48 -9.27 -4.95
C LEU A 192 12.31 -8.29 -6.12
N PHE A 193 11.09 -8.14 -6.65
CA PHE A 193 10.82 -7.21 -7.75
C PHE A 193 11.04 -5.75 -7.33
N ALA A 194 10.61 -5.37 -6.12
CA ALA A 194 10.86 -4.05 -5.59
C ALA A 194 12.37 -3.76 -5.44
N ALA A 195 13.16 -4.73 -4.98
CA ALA A 195 14.61 -4.59 -4.90
C ALA A 195 15.26 -4.42 -6.29
N ILE A 196 14.82 -5.21 -7.27
CA ILE A 196 15.29 -5.07 -8.68
C ILE A 196 14.94 -3.68 -9.21
N LEU A 197 13.72 -3.20 -8.99
CA LEU A 197 13.29 -1.88 -9.43
C LEU A 197 14.06 -0.75 -8.72
N ALA A 198 14.34 -0.88 -7.42
CA ALA A 198 15.14 0.08 -6.67
C ALA A 198 16.56 0.20 -7.25
N VAL A 199 17.22 -0.95 -7.48
CA VAL A 199 18.56 -0.97 -8.13
C VAL A 199 18.47 -0.37 -9.53
N ARG A 200 17.51 -0.76 -10.32
CA ARG A 200 17.34 -0.24 -11.69
C ARG A 200 17.07 1.26 -11.70
N GLY A 201 16.25 1.75 -10.76
CA GLY A 201 15.95 3.17 -10.59
C GLY A 201 17.20 4.01 -10.29
N LEU A 202 18.08 3.50 -9.42
CA LEU A 202 19.35 4.16 -9.11
C LEU A 202 20.36 4.14 -10.26
N MET A 203 20.23 3.24 -11.22
CA MET A 203 21.08 3.15 -12.40
C MET A 203 20.60 4.00 -13.58
N ILE A 204 19.51 4.75 -13.44
CA ILE A 204 19.00 5.63 -14.49
C ILE A 204 20.00 6.79 -14.68
N VAL A 205 20.41 6.99 -15.94
CA VAL A 205 21.26 8.14 -16.32
C VAL A 205 20.33 9.36 -16.49
N PRO A 206 20.63 10.49 -15.84
CA PRO A 206 19.83 11.71 -15.98
C PRO A 206 19.76 12.16 -17.44
N GLY A 207 18.57 12.62 -17.84
CA GLY A 207 18.33 13.03 -19.23
C GLY A 207 18.16 11.89 -20.24
N ALA A 208 18.27 10.62 -19.83
CA ALA A 208 17.95 9.47 -20.67
C ALA A 208 16.42 9.20 -20.74
N GLY A 209 15.64 9.97 -20.03
CA GLY A 209 14.18 9.95 -20.13
C GLY A 209 13.71 10.49 -21.48
N PRO A 210 12.49 10.13 -21.92
CA PRO A 210 11.88 10.80 -23.06
C PRO A 210 11.89 12.31 -22.76
N GLN A 211 12.44 13.08 -23.68
CA GLN A 211 12.48 14.53 -23.55
C GLN A 211 11.08 15.01 -23.25
N ALA A 212 10.94 15.85 -22.23
CA ALA A 212 9.66 16.39 -21.83
C ALA A 212 8.92 16.90 -23.06
N VAL A 213 7.72 16.42 -23.25
CA VAL A 213 6.88 16.65 -24.43
C VAL A 213 6.49 18.13 -24.60
N ASP A 214 6.78 18.95 -23.60
CA ASP A 214 6.53 20.37 -23.62
C ASP A 214 7.84 21.15 -23.38
N SER A 215 8.26 21.91 -24.38
CA SER A 215 9.46 22.77 -24.34
C SER A 215 9.48 23.78 -23.17
N SER A 216 8.33 24.02 -22.54
CA SER A 216 8.23 24.86 -21.33
C SER A 216 8.92 24.25 -20.11
N TRP A 217 9.16 22.94 -20.10
CA TRP A 217 9.83 22.21 -19.04
C TRP A 217 11.33 22.03 -19.28
N ALA A 218 11.75 21.97 -20.55
CA ALA A 218 13.13 21.71 -20.94
C ALA A 218 14.11 22.81 -20.44
N ASP A 219 13.66 24.05 -20.36
CA ASP A 219 14.47 25.18 -19.90
C ASP A 219 14.65 25.25 -18.38
N LYS A 220 13.91 24.43 -17.60
CA LYS A 220 13.94 24.40 -16.13
C LYS A 220 14.58 23.13 -15.55
N GLN A 221 14.94 22.15 -16.38
CA GLN A 221 15.50 20.89 -15.91
C GLN A 221 16.99 21.05 -15.58
N ALA A 222 17.29 21.29 -14.32
CA ALA A 222 18.58 20.89 -13.79
C ALA A 222 18.63 19.37 -13.84
N ILE A 223 19.54 18.83 -14.65
CA ILE A 223 19.83 17.38 -14.72
C ILE A 223 20.20 16.93 -13.31
N ALA A 224 19.37 16.06 -12.72
CA ALA A 224 19.56 15.56 -11.36
C ALA A 224 19.81 14.04 -11.36
N TRP A 225 20.80 13.61 -10.60
CA TRP A 225 21.08 12.19 -10.45
C TRP A 225 20.06 11.52 -9.51
N PRO A 226 19.72 10.23 -9.72
CA PRO A 226 18.85 9.47 -8.81
C PRO A 226 19.32 9.54 -7.35
N THR A 227 20.63 9.64 -7.11
CA THR A 227 21.23 9.80 -5.79
C THR A 227 20.83 11.10 -5.09
N GLU A 228 20.48 12.16 -5.84
CA GLU A 228 19.93 13.39 -5.26
C GLU A 228 18.51 13.16 -4.71
N GLY A 229 17.74 12.27 -5.35
CA GLY A 229 16.45 11.82 -4.84
C GLY A 229 16.59 11.03 -3.53
N LEU A 230 17.64 10.19 -3.40
CA LEU A 230 17.97 9.56 -2.11
C LEU A 230 18.40 10.61 -1.08
N ALA A 231 19.27 11.54 -1.44
CA ALA A 231 19.69 12.60 -0.54
C ALA A 231 18.48 13.42 -0.05
N PHE A 232 17.55 13.75 -0.93
CA PHE A 232 16.29 14.42 -0.56
C PHE A 232 15.46 13.62 0.45
N LEU A 233 15.35 12.31 0.27
CA LEU A 233 14.59 11.45 1.19
C LEU A 233 15.29 11.26 2.54
N TRP A 234 16.62 11.21 2.58
CA TRP A 234 17.37 10.87 3.80
C TRP A 234 18.03 12.06 4.49
N THR A 235 18.00 13.26 3.90
CA THR A 235 18.54 14.48 4.52
C THR A 235 17.41 15.33 5.10
N PRO A 236 17.24 15.37 6.43
CA PRO A 236 16.14 16.10 7.04
C PRO A 236 16.39 17.62 6.98
N ASN A 237 15.38 18.36 6.55
CA ASN A 237 15.28 19.80 6.79
C ASN A 237 14.45 20.03 8.06
N PHE A 238 15.11 20.40 9.16
CA PHE A 238 14.49 20.52 10.47
C PHE A 238 13.46 21.66 10.56
N ASP A 239 13.52 22.66 9.70
CA ASP A 239 12.56 23.76 9.70
C ASP A 239 11.12 23.32 9.44
N THR A 240 10.95 22.27 8.61
CA THR A 240 9.64 21.71 8.31
C THR A 240 8.99 21.00 9.49
N LEU A 241 9.75 20.58 10.51
CA LEU A 241 9.23 19.91 11.70
C LEU A 241 8.33 20.80 12.57
N TRP A 242 8.46 22.13 12.45
CA TRP A 242 7.59 23.09 13.13
C TRP A 242 6.21 23.21 12.50
N ASN A 243 6.00 22.62 11.33
CA ASN A 243 4.70 22.61 10.67
C ASN A 243 3.82 21.45 11.17
N PRO A 244 2.72 21.72 11.89
CA PRO A 244 1.84 20.66 12.41
C PRO A 244 1.24 19.76 11.32
N LYS A 245 1.11 20.27 10.09
CA LYS A 245 0.57 19.49 8.96
C LYS A 245 1.44 18.29 8.62
N VAL A 246 2.76 18.40 8.78
CA VAL A 246 3.71 17.31 8.53
C VAL A 246 3.49 16.17 9.52
N TRP A 247 3.24 16.48 10.80
CA TRP A 247 2.92 15.50 11.83
C TRP A 247 1.59 14.79 11.60
N ILE A 248 0.56 15.55 11.20
CA ILE A 248 -0.75 14.99 10.86
C ILE A 248 -0.65 14.08 9.63
N ALA A 249 0.11 14.51 8.59
CA ALA A 249 0.35 13.71 7.40
C ALA A 249 1.09 12.41 7.73
N ALA A 250 2.10 12.47 8.59
CA ALA A 250 2.86 11.31 9.05
C ALA A 250 2.00 10.32 9.84
N ALA A 251 1.23 10.80 10.81
CA ALA A 251 0.27 9.96 11.55
C ALA A 251 -0.76 9.34 10.60
N GLY A 252 -1.33 10.12 9.68
CA GLY A 252 -2.27 9.62 8.67
C GLY A 252 -1.66 8.58 7.74
N GLN A 253 -0.37 8.69 7.41
CA GLN A 253 0.33 7.68 6.62
C GLN A 253 0.48 6.38 7.41
N ILE A 254 0.86 6.43 8.69
CA ILE A 254 0.98 5.24 9.56
C ILE A 254 -0.36 4.52 9.71
N PHE A 255 -1.45 5.24 9.96
CA PHE A 255 -2.77 4.63 10.03
C PHE A 255 -3.16 3.92 8.73
N PHE A 256 -2.87 4.56 7.61
CA PHE A 256 -3.19 4.02 6.29
C PHE A 256 -2.34 2.79 5.96
N THR A 257 -1.01 2.90 6.09
CA THR A 257 -0.09 1.85 5.66
C THR A 257 -0.20 0.58 6.50
N LEU A 258 -0.43 0.72 7.80
CA LEU A 258 -0.62 -0.42 8.71
C LEU A 258 -2.07 -0.93 8.76
N SER A 259 -2.99 -0.32 8.00
CA SER A 259 -4.42 -0.68 7.99
C SER A 259 -5.07 -0.65 9.38
N ILE A 260 -4.63 0.27 10.25
CA ILE A 260 -5.14 0.41 11.62
C ILE A 260 -6.56 1.00 11.60
N GLY A 261 -7.44 0.46 12.43
CA GLY A 261 -8.83 0.90 12.55
C GLY A 261 -9.77 0.30 11.50
N MET A 262 -9.26 -0.43 10.53
CA MET A 262 -10.05 -1.01 9.42
C MET A 262 -10.69 -2.35 9.78
N GLY A 263 -10.23 -3.03 10.84
CA GLY A 263 -10.78 -4.31 11.28
C GLY A 263 -10.19 -5.55 10.61
N SER A 264 -9.37 -5.42 9.57
CA SER A 264 -8.68 -6.53 8.93
C SER A 264 -7.71 -7.24 9.89
N ILE A 265 -6.96 -6.46 10.68
CA ILE A 265 -6.05 -6.98 11.69
C ILE A 265 -6.79 -7.82 12.73
N HIS A 266 -7.93 -7.33 13.24
CA HIS A 266 -8.78 -8.08 14.18
C HIS A 266 -9.22 -9.42 13.59
N CYS A 267 -9.66 -9.43 12.32
CA CYS A 267 -10.11 -10.65 11.65
C CYS A 267 -8.98 -11.65 11.53
N TYR A 268 -7.80 -11.26 11.08
CA TYR A 268 -6.64 -12.16 10.97
C TYR A 268 -6.16 -12.65 12.33
N ALA A 269 -6.10 -11.77 13.32
CA ALA A 269 -5.70 -12.12 14.68
C ALA A 269 -6.69 -13.06 15.39
N SER A 270 -7.96 -13.10 14.95
CA SER A 270 -8.97 -14.00 15.53
C SER A 270 -8.71 -15.49 15.27
N TYR A 271 -7.84 -15.82 14.32
CA TYR A 271 -7.40 -17.21 14.01
C TYR A 271 -6.11 -17.63 14.71
N LEU A 272 -5.60 -16.80 15.64
CA LEU A 272 -4.42 -17.10 16.44
C LEU A 272 -4.71 -18.15 17.51
N ARG A 273 -3.65 -18.84 17.92
CA ARG A 273 -3.65 -19.71 19.10
C ARG A 273 -3.46 -18.86 20.37
N GLU A 274 -3.89 -19.37 21.50
CA GLU A 274 -3.73 -18.69 22.79
C GLU A 274 -2.27 -18.36 23.13
N ASN A 275 -1.35 -19.26 22.75
CA ASN A 275 0.09 -19.14 23.04
C ASN A 275 0.89 -18.44 21.93
N ASP A 276 0.25 -17.94 20.87
CA ASP A 276 0.95 -17.19 19.84
C ASP A 276 1.39 -15.82 20.38
N ASP A 277 2.64 -15.47 20.14
CA ASP A 277 3.21 -14.20 20.54
C ASP A 277 2.72 -13.09 19.60
N ILE A 278 1.74 -12.32 20.07
CA ILE A 278 1.14 -11.22 19.31
C ILE A 278 2.08 -10.01 19.22
N THR A 279 2.89 -9.79 20.24
CA THR A 279 3.77 -8.62 20.31
C THR A 279 4.88 -8.73 19.28
N LEU A 280 5.60 -9.85 19.29
CA LEU A 280 6.67 -10.07 18.31
C LEU A 280 6.11 -10.21 16.89
N THR A 281 5.01 -10.93 16.71
CA THR A 281 4.44 -11.17 15.37
C THR A 281 3.88 -9.86 14.78
N GLY A 282 3.17 -9.05 15.57
CA GLY A 282 2.65 -7.76 15.15
C GLY A 282 3.77 -6.76 14.83
N ALA A 283 4.79 -6.68 15.69
CA ALA A 283 5.96 -5.84 15.44
C ALA A 283 6.72 -6.27 14.18
N THR A 284 6.92 -7.59 13.98
CA THR A 284 7.61 -8.10 12.78
C THR A 284 6.85 -7.75 11.50
N ALA A 285 5.52 -7.89 11.51
CA ALA A 285 4.69 -7.51 10.37
C ALA A 285 4.79 -6.00 10.09
N ALA A 286 4.71 -5.15 11.13
CA ALA A 286 4.87 -3.71 11.00
C ALA A 286 6.24 -3.32 10.43
N TRP A 287 7.33 -3.83 11.00
CA TRP A 287 8.68 -3.53 10.51
C TRP A 287 8.93 -4.05 9.09
N THR A 288 8.33 -5.18 8.70
CA THR A 288 8.37 -5.65 7.31
C THR A 288 7.65 -4.66 6.38
N ASN A 289 6.51 -4.12 6.81
CA ASN A 289 5.81 -3.07 6.09
C ASN A 289 6.68 -1.83 5.93
N GLU A 290 7.29 -1.35 7.02
CA GLU A 290 8.16 -0.16 7.00
C GLU A 290 9.37 -0.33 6.08
N PHE A 291 9.97 -1.52 6.09
CA PHE A 291 11.05 -1.83 5.15
C PHE A 291 10.57 -1.71 3.69
N CYS A 292 9.41 -2.27 3.37
CA CYS A 292 8.84 -2.16 2.03
C CYS A 292 8.45 -0.72 1.67
N GLU A 293 7.99 0.06 2.64
CA GLU A 293 7.54 1.43 2.43
C GLU A 293 8.70 2.42 2.30
N VAL A 294 9.49 2.54 3.36
CA VAL A 294 10.53 3.57 3.46
C VAL A 294 11.73 3.20 2.59
N ILE A 295 12.22 1.96 2.72
CA ILE A 295 13.44 1.55 2.00
C ILE A 295 13.13 1.25 0.53
N LEU A 296 12.20 0.37 0.23
CA LEU A 296 11.93 -0.01 -1.16
C LEU A 296 11.10 1.05 -1.87
N GLY A 297 9.93 1.42 -1.36
CA GLY A 297 9.02 2.37 -1.99
C GLY A 297 9.66 3.75 -2.18
N GLY A 298 10.30 4.27 -1.13
CA GLY A 298 11.03 5.55 -1.19
C GLY A 298 12.21 5.52 -2.16
N THR A 299 12.96 4.42 -2.21
CA THR A 299 14.14 4.27 -3.09
C THR A 299 13.76 4.00 -4.55
N ILE A 300 12.57 3.48 -4.83
CA ILE A 300 12.10 3.27 -6.20
C ILE A 300 11.63 4.60 -6.80
N LEU A 301 10.59 5.18 -6.24
CA LEU A 301 9.86 6.27 -6.92
C LEU A 301 10.55 7.61 -6.86
N ILE A 302 11.10 8.00 -5.71
CA ILE A 302 11.69 9.33 -5.55
C ILE A 302 12.94 9.50 -6.42
N PRO A 303 13.92 8.56 -6.42
CA PRO A 303 15.07 8.65 -7.32
C PRO A 303 14.71 8.63 -8.80
N ILE A 304 13.75 7.79 -9.20
CA ILE A 304 13.28 7.76 -10.60
C ILE A 304 12.66 9.10 -10.98
N ALA A 305 11.74 9.61 -10.15
CA ALA A 305 11.08 10.88 -10.43
C ALA A 305 12.08 12.05 -10.48
N VAL A 306 13.09 12.07 -9.61
CA VAL A 306 14.16 13.09 -9.65
C VAL A 306 15.00 12.99 -10.91
N ALA A 307 15.30 11.78 -11.39
CA ALA A 307 16.05 11.61 -12.63
C ALA A 307 15.30 12.10 -13.88
N TYR A 308 13.95 12.08 -13.87
CA TYR A 308 13.13 12.52 -14.98
C TYR A 308 12.71 14.00 -14.88
N TYR A 309 12.37 14.48 -13.69
CA TYR A 309 11.78 15.80 -13.48
C TYR A 309 12.70 16.79 -12.77
N GLY A 310 13.86 16.34 -12.25
CA GLY A 310 14.69 17.11 -11.35
C GLY A 310 14.01 17.37 -10.00
N LEU A 311 14.72 17.91 -9.03
CA LEU A 311 14.17 18.23 -7.71
C LEU A 311 13.11 19.34 -7.76
N SER A 312 13.30 20.34 -8.62
CA SER A 312 12.34 21.43 -8.79
C SER A 312 11.03 21.01 -9.47
N GLY A 313 11.11 20.09 -10.44
CA GLY A 313 9.93 19.58 -11.14
C GLY A 313 9.13 18.57 -10.31
N LEU A 314 9.76 17.92 -9.35
CA LEU A 314 9.11 16.93 -8.51
C LEU A 314 7.95 17.50 -7.69
N ASP A 315 8.13 18.66 -7.05
CA ASP A 315 7.09 19.31 -6.24
C ASP A 315 5.90 19.77 -7.10
N GLU A 316 6.16 20.32 -8.28
CA GLU A 316 5.12 20.77 -9.22
C GLU A 316 4.34 19.58 -9.79
N THR A 317 5.02 18.49 -10.17
CA THR A 317 4.37 17.29 -10.67
C THR A 317 3.45 16.66 -9.61
N ILE A 318 3.86 16.64 -8.35
CA ILE A 318 3.03 16.11 -7.25
C ILE A 318 1.86 17.03 -6.94
N ARG A 319 2.01 18.35 -7.03
CA ARG A 319 0.92 19.29 -6.80
C ARG A 319 -0.13 19.23 -7.88
N ASN A 320 0.28 19.09 -9.14
CA ASN A 320 -0.61 19.06 -10.30
C ASN A 320 -1.27 17.70 -10.52
N ASN A 321 -0.63 16.63 -10.10
CA ASN A 321 -1.17 15.28 -10.17
C ASN A 321 -1.66 14.80 -8.79
N SER A 322 -2.71 14.01 -8.78
CA SER A 322 -3.36 13.47 -7.56
C SER A 322 -2.49 12.52 -6.72
N GLY A 323 -1.17 12.55 -6.87
CA GLY A 323 -0.22 11.66 -6.18
C GLY A 323 -0.18 10.22 -6.71
N LEU A 324 -1.24 9.74 -7.34
CA LEU A 324 -1.27 8.45 -8.03
C LEU A 324 -0.49 8.49 -9.35
N GLY A 325 -0.43 9.65 -10.02
CA GLY A 325 0.26 9.82 -11.29
C GLY A 325 1.77 9.59 -11.26
N LEU A 326 2.42 9.67 -10.10
CA LEU A 326 3.84 9.32 -9.96
C LEU A 326 4.10 7.82 -9.92
N GLY A 327 3.08 7.04 -9.60
CA GLY A 327 3.21 5.57 -9.50
C GLY A 327 2.96 4.86 -10.83
N PHE A 328 2.34 5.52 -11.77
CA PHE A 328 2.06 5.04 -13.12
C PHE A 328 2.92 5.76 -14.15
#